data_22b5fd12635ad3786bbffc8e370d8eca
#
_entry.id   22b5fd12635ad3786bbffc8e370d8eca
#
_cell.length_a   1.000
_cell.length_b   1.000
_cell.length_c   1.000
_cell.angle_alpha   90.00
_cell.angle_beta   90.00
_cell.angle_gamma   90.00
#
_symmetry.space_group_name_H-M   'P 1'
#
loop_
_entity.id
_entity.type
_entity.pdbx_description
1 polymer ?
#
loop_
_entity_poly.entity_id
_entity_poly.type
_entity_poly.pdbx_seq_one_letter_code
_entity_poly.pdbx_strand_id
1 'polypeptide(L)'
;MICNGKWGNDMEEQTGKLLKECSSGCKMAINSLNQVRDFVKDEKLHQLLDEYDKKHKALEEDISRLLEKHGEQEKDPHPAAAAFSRITTDVKLMLHDDSSQIAKLLMDGCNMGIQSIGKFLNEYEEASSESRSLAKKLLHMDEQLMKELKPFLIKTG
;
A
#
# COMPACT_ATOMS: atom_id res chain seq x y z
N MET A 1 -18.21 5.85 -35.15
CA MET A 1 -17.33 4.71 -35.07
C MET A 1 -17.11 4.29 -33.67
N ILE A 2 -17.60 3.14 -33.40
CA ILE A 2 -17.59 2.54 -32.08
C ILE A 2 -16.19 2.31 -31.53
N CYS A 3 -15.25 1.99 -32.40
CA CYS A 3 -13.88 1.64 -31.99
C CYS A 3 -13.11 2.79 -31.34
N ASN A 4 -13.29 4.01 -31.82
CA ASN A 4 -12.52 5.15 -31.31
C ASN A 4 -12.94 5.56 -29.90
N GLY A 5 -14.25 5.55 -29.63
CA GLY A 5 -14.77 5.84 -28.30
C GLY A 5 -14.39 4.77 -27.28
N LYS A 6 -14.34 3.52 -27.71
CA LYS A 6 -14.01 2.40 -26.87
C LYS A 6 -12.53 2.44 -26.41
N TRP A 7 -11.61 2.79 -27.31
CA TRP A 7 -10.19 2.89 -26.98
C TRP A 7 -9.92 3.98 -25.93
N GLY A 8 -10.50 5.16 -26.09
CA GLY A 8 -10.37 6.24 -25.12
C GLY A 8 -10.98 5.85 -23.78
N ASN A 9 -12.15 5.21 -23.79
CA ASN A 9 -12.84 4.76 -22.58
C ASN A 9 -12.06 3.68 -21.86
N ASP A 10 -11.46 2.74 -22.59
CA ASP A 10 -10.65 1.67 -21.98
C ASP A 10 -9.46 2.24 -21.23
N MET A 11 -8.75 3.18 -21.82
CA MET A 11 -7.62 3.83 -21.19
C MET A 11 -8.03 4.60 -19.93
N GLU A 12 -9.07 5.42 -20.05
CA GLU A 12 -9.59 6.21 -18.93
C GLU A 12 -10.12 5.32 -17.82
N GLU A 13 -10.87 4.30 -18.19
CA GLU A 13 -11.45 3.34 -17.25
C GLU A 13 -10.37 2.59 -16.50
N GLN A 14 -9.36 2.07 -17.20
CA GLN A 14 -8.27 1.33 -16.58
C GLN A 14 -7.40 2.24 -15.71
N THR A 15 -7.18 3.47 -16.15
CA THR A 15 -6.45 4.47 -15.35
C THR A 15 -7.17 4.73 -14.04
N GLY A 16 -8.47 4.96 -14.07
CA GLY A 16 -9.27 5.18 -12.88
C GLY A 16 -9.25 3.99 -11.94
N LYS A 17 -9.41 2.79 -12.48
CA LYS A 17 -9.38 1.54 -11.69
C LYS A 17 -8.02 1.35 -11.02
N LEU A 18 -6.94 1.51 -11.78
CA LEU A 18 -5.59 1.34 -11.24
C LEU A 18 -5.32 2.36 -10.13
N LEU A 19 -5.66 3.61 -10.34
CA LEU A 19 -5.45 4.66 -9.33
C LEU A 19 -6.26 4.41 -8.07
N LYS A 20 -7.49 3.95 -8.19
CA LYS A 20 -8.34 3.61 -7.04
C LYS A 20 -7.74 2.48 -6.21
N GLU A 21 -7.21 1.47 -6.88
CA GLU A 21 -6.55 0.35 -6.18
C GLU A 21 -5.27 0.82 -5.49
N CYS A 22 -4.51 1.69 -6.12
CA CYS A 22 -3.32 2.28 -5.51
C CYS A 22 -3.67 3.16 -4.30
N SER A 23 -4.72 3.96 -4.41
CA SER A 23 -5.20 4.78 -3.29
C SER A 23 -5.59 3.91 -2.10
N SER A 24 -6.36 2.85 -2.37
CA SER A 24 -6.75 1.88 -1.34
C SER A 24 -5.53 1.25 -0.69
N GLY A 25 -4.56 0.85 -1.49
CA GLY A 25 -3.31 0.25 -0.99
C GLY A 25 -2.53 1.18 -0.08
N CYS A 26 -2.39 2.45 -0.48
CA CYS A 26 -1.72 3.45 0.34
C CYS A 26 -2.43 3.69 1.67
N LYS A 27 -3.75 3.81 1.63
CA LYS A 27 -4.56 4.02 2.84
C LYS A 27 -4.44 2.86 3.81
N MET A 28 -4.44 1.64 3.28
CA MET A 28 -4.23 0.44 4.09
C MET A 28 -2.86 0.44 4.75
N ALA A 29 -1.82 0.75 3.99
CA ALA A 29 -0.46 0.82 4.51
C ALA A 29 -0.35 1.85 5.62
N ILE A 30 -0.87 3.06 5.39
CA ILE A 30 -0.85 4.15 6.37
C ILE A 30 -1.54 3.72 7.66
N ASN A 31 -2.73 3.14 7.54
CA ASN A 31 -3.48 2.69 8.70
C ASN A 31 -2.77 1.56 9.45
N SER A 32 -2.19 0.61 8.73
CA SER A 32 -1.44 -0.49 9.35
C SER A 32 -0.23 0.02 10.12
N LEU A 33 0.53 0.93 9.50
CA LEU A 33 1.71 1.53 10.14
C LEU A 33 1.32 2.29 11.41
N ASN A 34 0.23 3.05 11.35
CA ASN A 34 -0.24 3.82 12.49
C ASN A 34 -0.73 2.93 13.64
N GLN A 35 -1.40 1.83 13.31
CA GLN A 35 -1.90 0.90 14.34
C GLN A 35 -0.78 0.20 15.09
N VAL A 36 0.28 -0.20 14.41
CA VAL A 36 1.38 -0.92 15.07
C VAL A 36 2.39 0.02 15.73
N ARG A 37 2.45 1.27 15.29
CA ARG A 37 3.43 2.25 15.78
C ARG A 37 3.46 2.36 17.30
N ASP A 38 2.30 2.42 17.93
CA ASP A 38 2.19 2.61 19.37
C ASP A 38 2.74 1.43 20.17
N PHE A 39 2.88 0.28 19.53
CA PHE A 39 3.41 -0.93 20.16
C PHE A 39 4.89 -1.12 19.92
N VAL A 40 5.50 -0.28 19.07
CA VAL A 40 6.91 -0.38 18.71
C VAL A 40 7.75 0.38 19.74
N LYS A 41 8.63 -0.34 20.43
CA LYS A 41 9.55 0.26 21.39
C LYS A 41 10.96 0.39 20.82
N ASP A 42 11.32 -0.44 19.85
CA ASP A 42 12.59 -0.32 19.16
C ASP A 42 12.63 0.99 18.39
N GLU A 43 13.59 1.83 18.73
CA GLU A 43 13.70 3.17 18.17
C GLU A 43 13.95 3.17 16.65
N LYS A 44 14.78 2.25 16.19
CA LYS A 44 15.10 2.13 14.77
C LYS A 44 13.88 1.67 13.97
N LEU A 45 13.14 0.72 14.51
CA LEU A 45 11.90 0.26 13.86
C LEU A 45 10.87 1.39 13.84
N HIS A 46 10.72 2.11 14.94
CA HIS A 46 9.81 3.24 15.02
C HIS A 46 10.13 4.31 13.96
N GLN A 47 11.39 4.65 13.80
CA GLN A 47 11.85 5.60 12.78
C GLN A 47 11.55 5.10 11.37
N LEU A 48 11.76 3.81 11.12
CA LEU A 48 11.46 3.19 9.84
C LEU A 48 9.96 3.30 9.51
N LEU A 49 9.11 3.02 10.48
CA LEU A 49 7.66 3.13 10.29
C LEU A 49 7.23 4.56 10.02
N ASP A 50 7.80 5.52 10.72
CA ASP A 50 7.52 6.95 10.48
C ASP A 50 7.93 7.37 9.07
N GLU A 51 9.08 6.91 8.60
CA GLU A 51 9.57 7.21 7.26
C GLU A 51 8.61 6.70 6.20
N TYR A 52 8.18 5.45 6.31
CA TYR A 52 7.29 4.85 5.32
C TYR A 52 5.86 5.36 5.41
N ASP A 53 5.42 5.77 6.60
CA ASP A 53 4.15 6.46 6.75
C ASP A 53 4.13 7.75 5.92
N LYS A 54 5.19 8.55 6.02
CA LYS A 54 5.33 9.78 5.26
C LYS A 54 5.40 9.53 3.76
N LYS A 55 6.14 8.50 3.35
CA LYS A 55 6.27 8.12 1.93
C LYS A 55 4.93 7.71 1.34
N HIS A 56 4.17 6.91 2.07
CA HIS A 56 2.85 6.46 1.61
C HIS A 56 1.87 7.64 1.54
N LYS A 57 1.90 8.54 2.50
CA LYS A 57 1.05 9.73 2.49
C LYS A 57 1.36 10.64 1.30
N ALA A 58 2.63 10.84 1.00
CA ALA A 58 3.04 11.64 -0.16
C ALA A 58 2.57 11.01 -1.47
N LEU A 59 2.72 9.70 -1.60
CA LEU A 59 2.27 8.98 -2.78
C LEU A 59 0.75 9.02 -2.90
N GLU A 60 0.03 8.87 -1.79
CA GLU A 60 -1.43 8.93 -1.77
C GLU A 60 -1.93 10.30 -2.23
N GLU A 61 -1.25 11.37 -1.85
CA GLU A 61 -1.58 12.72 -2.34
C GLU A 61 -1.42 12.83 -3.86
N ASP A 62 -0.35 12.27 -4.41
CA ASP A 62 -0.11 12.28 -5.86
C ASP A 62 -1.21 11.49 -6.60
N ILE A 63 -1.59 10.35 -6.04
CA ILE A 63 -2.66 9.52 -6.59
C ILE A 63 -3.99 10.26 -6.54
N SER A 64 -4.28 10.89 -5.42
CA SER A 64 -5.51 11.64 -5.21
C SER A 64 -5.65 12.80 -6.22
N ARG A 65 -4.57 13.52 -6.44
CA ARG A 65 -4.55 14.60 -7.43
C ARG A 65 -4.83 14.10 -8.85
N LEU A 66 -4.25 12.96 -9.19
CA LEU A 66 -4.47 12.38 -10.51
C LEU A 66 -5.90 11.85 -10.66
N LEU A 67 -6.46 11.27 -9.60
CA LEU A 67 -7.86 10.85 -9.57
C LEU A 67 -8.82 12.02 -9.78
N GLU A 68 -8.59 13.13 -9.10
CA GLU A 68 -9.38 14.35 -9.26
C GLU A 68 -9.33 14.86 -10.70
N LYS A 69 -8.14 14.82 -11.30
CA LYS A 69 -7.94 15.23 -12.70
C LYS A 69 -8.79 14.39 -13.66
N HIS A 70 -9.02 13.13 -13.33
CA HIS A 70 -9.85 12.23 -14.13
C HIS A 70 -11.31 12.25 -13.72
N GLY A 71 -11.71 13.11 -12.78
CA GLY A 71 -13.08 13.20 -12.29
C GLY A 71 -13.53 11.99 -11.48
N GLU A 72 -12.57 11.26 -10.94
CA GLU A 72 -12.83 10.06 -10.16
C GLU A 72 -12.70 10.33 -8.66
N GLN A 73 -13.38 9.53 -7.86
CA GLN A 73 -13.26 9.60 -6.41
C GLN A 73 -12.39 8.46 -5.90
N GLU A 74 -11.72 8.70 -4.78
CA GLU A 74 -10.91 7.69 -4.13
C GLU A 74 -11.77 6.52 -3.66
N LYS A 75 -11.18 5.34 -3.70
CA LYS A 75 -11.83 4.11 -3.25
C LYS A 75 -11.50 3.88 -1.78
N ASP A 76 -12.52 3.60 -0.98
CA ASP A 76 -12.31 3.15 0.39
C ASP A 76 -11.69 1.75 0.39
N PRO A 77 -10.82 1.44 1.37
CA PRO A 77 -10.14 0.15 1.41
C PRO A 77 -11.05 -0.99 1.90
N HIS A 78 -12.23 -1.12 1.30
CA HIS A 78 -13.22 -2.13 1.70
C HIS A 78 -12.74 -3.58 1.64
N PRO A 79 -12.06 -4.01 0.57
CA PRO A 79 -11.63 -5.40 0.50
C PRO A 79 -10.64 -5.79 1.57
N ALA A 80 -10.04 -4.79 2.20
CA ALA A 80 -9.01 -5.00 3.19
C ALA A 80 -9.48 -4.76 4.62
N ALA A 81 -10.75 -4.43 4.81
CA ALA A 81 -11.29 -4.22 6.14
C ALA A 81 -11.12 -5.46 7.02
N ALA A 82 -11.29 -6.65 6.45
CA ALA A 82 -11.07 -7.92 7.15
C ALA A 82 -9.60 -8.10 7.53
N ALA A 83 -8.68 -7.79 6.62
CA ALA A 83 -7.24 -7.86 6.87
C ALA A 83 -6.84 -6.84 7.94
N PHE A 84 -7.46 -5.69 7.94
CA PHE A 84 -7.28 -4.64 8.93
C PHE A 84 -7.67 -5.08 10.33
N SER A 85 -8.86 -5.67 10.47
CA SER A 85 -9.35 -6.21 11.74
C SER A 85 -8.39 -7.26 12.26
N ARG A 86 -7.84 -8.07 11.35
CA ARG A 86 -6.89 -9.12 11.67
C ARG A 86 -5.59 -8.55 12.23
N ILE A 87 -5.03 -7.54 11.57
CA ILE A 87 -3.81 -6.88 12.03
C ILE A 87 -4.01 -6.28 13.42
N THR A 88 -5.13 -5.58 13.63
CA THR A 88 -5.45 -4.98 14.92
C THR A 88 -5.55 -6.04 16.02
N THR A 89 -6.22 -7.16 15.74
CA THR A 89 -6.36 -8.26 16.68
C THR A 89 -5.01 -8.88 16.99
N ASP A 90 -4.21 -9.16 15.96
CA ASP A 90 -2.88 -9.75 16.11
C ASP A 90 -1.98 -8.85 16.95
N VAL A 91 -2.01 -7.54 16.70
CA VAL A 91 -1.21 -6.58 17.45
C VAL A 91 -1.63 -6.53 18.92
N LYS A 92 -2.94 -6.57 19.20
CA LYS A 92 -3.46 -6.58 20.56
C LYS A 92 -3.05 -7.84 21.35
N LEU A 93 -2.86 -8.96 20.64
CA LEU A 93 -2.46 -10.22 21.24
C LEU A 93 -0.95 -10.33 21.41
N MET A 94 -0.18 -9.42 20.83
CA MET A 94 1.26 -9.42 20.95
C MET A 94 1.73 -9.05 22.35
N LEU A 95 2.80 -9.70 22.76
CA LEU A 95 3.52 -9.31 23.96
C LEU A 95 4.28 -8.02 23.68
N HIS A 96 4.47 -7.21 24.71
CA HIS A 96 5.25 -6.00 24.61
C HIS A 96 6.67 -6.28 24.11
N ASP A 97 7.20 -5.40 23.30
CA ASP A 97 8.57 -5.46 22.75
C ASP A 97 8.82 -6.54 21.71
N ASP A 98 7.79 -7.03 21.04
CA ASP A 98 7.98 -8.02 20.01
C ASP A 98 8.14 -7.37 18.64
N SER A 99 9.29 -6.72 18.42
CA SER A 99 9.65 -6.10 17.15
C SER A 99 9.66 -7.12 16.00
N SER A 100 10.07 -8.35 16.30
CA SER A 100 10.09 -9.42 15.30
C SER A 100 8.68 -9.76 14.79
N GLN A 101 7.72 -9.85 15.69
CA GLN A 101 6.31 -10.11 15.32
C GLN A 101 5.73 -8.96 14.50
N ILE A 102 6.02 -7.73 14.92
CA ILE A 102 5.56 -6.53 14.20
C ILE A 102 6.16 -6.50 12.79
N ALA A 103 7.47 -6.76 12.68
CA ALA A 103 8.15 -6.82 11.39
C ALA A 103 7.52 -7.89 10.48
N LYS A 104 7.24 -9.05 11.03
CA LYS A 104 6.59 -10.14 10.29
C LYS A 104 5.23 -9.74 9.77
N LEU A 105 4.39 -9.14 10.61
CA LEU A 105 3.07 -8.67 10.22
C LEU A 105 3.13 -7.65 9.09
N LEU A 106 4.04 -6.69 9.21
CA LEU A 106 4.22 -5.66 8.19
C LEU A 106 4.76 -6.25 6.90
N MET A 107 5.65 -7.23 6.97
CA MET A 107 6.15 -7.93 5.78
C MET A 107 5.03 -8.70 5.08
N ASP A 108 4.14 -9.33 5.82
CA ASP A 108 2.98 -10.01 5.25
C ASP A 108 2.10 -9.00 4.49
N GLY A 109 1.90 -7.82 5.08
CA GLY A 109 1.17 -6.73 4.44
C GLY A 109 1.85 -6.23 3.17
N CYS A 110 3.17 -6.04 3.21
CA CYS A 110 3.94 -5.66 2.03
C CYS A 110 3.82 -6.70 0.92
N ASN A 111 3.92 -7.96 1.27
CA ASN A 111 3.79 -9.05 0.31
C ASN A 111 2.42 -9.06 -0.36
N MET A 112 1.36 -8.84 0.41
CA MET A 112 0.02 -8.70 -0.13
C MET A 112 -0.07 -7.52 -1.10
N GLY A 113 0.52 -6.40 -0.74
CA GLY A 113 0.57 -5.20 -1.58
C GLY A 113 1.31 -5.45 -2.89
N ILE A 114 2.47 -6.10 -2.81
CA ILE A 114 3.27 -6.46 -3.98
C ILE A 114 2.47 -7.32 -4.94
N GLN A 115 1.80 -8.35 -4.42
CA GLN A 115 0.99 -9.25 -5.24
C GLN A 115 -0.20 -8.52 -5.86
N SER A 116 -0.90 -7.72 -5.08
CA SER A 116 -2.10 -7.01 -5.55
C SER A 116 -1.76 -5.96 -6.61
N ILE A 117 -0.79 -5.11 -6.35
CA ILE A 117 -0.41 -4.05 -7.30
C ILE A 117 0.23 -4.65 -8.55
N GLY A 118 1.05 -5.69 -8.38
CA GLY A 118 1.61 -6.41 -9.52
C GLY A 118 0.53 -6.99 -10.43
N LYS A 119 -0.50 -7.58 -9.82
CA LYS A 119 -1.65 -8.10 -10.56
C LYS A 119 -2.39 -7.00 -11.31
N PHE A 120 -2.66 -5.87 -10.64
CA PHE A 120 -3.39 -4.77 -11.28
C PHE A 120 -2.57 -4.13 -12.42
N LEU A 121 -1.27 -4.04 -12.28
CA LEU A 121 -0.40 -3.57 -13.36
C LEU A 121 -0.50 -4.46 -14.59
N ASN A 122 -0.61 -5.76 -14.38
CA ASN A 122 -0.78 -6.72 -15.47
C ASN A 122 -2.19 -6.68 -16.06
N GLU A 123 -3.18 -6.46 -15.21
CA GLU A 123 -4.60 -6.43 -15.61
C GLU A 123 -4.95 -5.13 -16.35
N TYR A 124 -4.42 -4.02 -15.90
CA TYR A 124 -4.72 -2.69 -16.46
C TYR A 124 -3.60 -2.18 -17.34
N GLU A 125 -3.27 -2.94 -18.37
CA GLU A 125 -2.18 -2.63 -19.29
C GLU A 125 -2.39 -1.32 -20.07
N GLU A 126 -3.65 -0.96 -20.31
CA GLU A 126 -4.00 0.24 -21.06
C GLU A 126 -4.09 1.49 -20.20
N ALA A 127 -3.88 1.37 -18.88
CA ALA A 127 -3.85 2.53 -18.00
C ALA A 127 -2.75 3.51 -18.42
N SER A 128 -2.95 4.79 -18.12
CA SER A 128 -2.00 5.84 -18.51
C SER A 128 -0.61 5.59 -17.94
N SER A 129 0.41 6.07 -18.62
CA SER A 129 1.78 5.92 -18.14
C SER A 129 2.00 6.59 -16.79
N GLU A 130 1.33 7.71 -16.52
CA GLU A 130 1.37 8.36 -15.22
C GLU A 130 0.82 7.47 -14.10
N SER A 131 -0.36 6.88 -14.31
CA SER A 131 -0.97 6.00 -13.31
C SER A 131 -0.14 4.75 -13.08
N ARG A 132 0.39 4.18 -14.15
CA ARG A 132 1.27 3.00 -14.06
C ARG A 132 2.56 3.33 -13.32
N SER A 133 3.10 4.51 -13.52
CA SER A 133 4.30 4.98 -12.83
C SER A 133 4.06 5.07 -11.31
N LEU A 134 2.91 5.61 -10.90
CA LEU A 134 2.54 5.68 -9.49
C LEU A 134 2.34 4.29 -8.87
N ALA A 135 1.72 3.39 -9.62
CA ALA A 135 1.55 2.00 -9.17
C ALA A 135 2.89 1.29 -8.99
N LYS A 136 3.81 1.49 -9.91
CA LYS A 136 5.17 0.94 -9.82
C LYS A 136 5.93 1.51 -8.63
N LYS A 137 5.71 2.79 -8.35
CA LYS A 137 6.32 3.45 -7.20
C LYS A 137 5.81 2.83 -5.89
N LEU A 138 4.51 2.57 -5.80
CA LEU A 138 3.93 1.90 -4.64
C LEU A 138 4.49 0.48 -4.47
N LEU A 139 4.55 -0.26 -5.56
CA LEU A 139 5.15 -1.60 -5.58
C LEU A 139 6.57 -1.58 -5.05
N HIS A 140 7.37 -0.65 -5.54
CA HIS A 140 8.77 -0.49 -5.14
C HIS A 140 8.88 -0.11 -3.65
N MET A 141 7.99 0.74 -3.15
CA MET A 141 7.97 1.11 -1.74
C MET A 141 7.71 -0.10 -0.85
N ASP A 142 6.77 -0.95 -1.23
CA ASP A 142 6.47 -2.18 -0.50
C ASP A 142 7.67 -3.13 -0.51
N GLU A 143 8.34 -3.27 -1.65
CA GLU A 143 9.55 -4.09 -1.76
C GLU A 143 10.68 -3.57 -0.87
N GLN A 144 10.88 -2.25 -0.85
CA GLN A 144 11.92 -1.63 -0.04
C GLN A 144 11.62 -1.75 1.45
N LEU A 145 10.38 -1.51 1.86
CA LEU A 145 9.98 -1.66 3.25
C LEU A 145 10.20 -3.10 3.71
N MET A 146 9.81 -4.06 2.90
CA MET A 146 10.01 -5.48 3.18
C MET A 146 11.49 -5.80 3.42
N LYS A 147 12.35 -5.23 2.58
CA LYS A 147 13.80 -5.41 2.70
C LYS A 147 14.33 -4.79 4.01
N GLU A 148 13.86 -3.61 4.35
CA GLU A 148 14.33 -2.90 5.56
C GLU A 148 13.76 -3.47 6.84
N LEU A 149 12.66 -4.22 6.77
CA LEU A 149 12.08 -4.91 7.92
C LEU A 149 12.84 -6.20 8.28
N LYS A 150 13.54 -6.79 7.34
CA LYS A 150 14.26 -8.06 7.55
C LYS A 150 15.15 -8.08 8.79
N PRO A 151 15.96 -7.04 9.05
CA PRO A 151 16.84 -7.05 10.23
C PRO A 151 16.11 -7.20 11.57
N PHE A 152 14.82 -6.88 11.60
CA PHE A 152 14.02 -6.96 12.83
C PHE A 152 13.38 -8.33 13.06
N LEU A 153 13.44 -9.23 12.06
CA LEU A 153 12.83 -10.55 12.16
C LEU A 153 13.50 -11.49 13.13
N ILE A 154 14.82 -11.35 13.28
CA ILE A 154 15.59 -12.25 14.10
C ILE A 154 16.06 -11.54 15.34
N LYS A 155 15.52 -11.94 16.48
CA LYS A 155 16.13 -11.60 17.74
C LYS A 155 17.18 -12.65 18.04
N THR A 156 18.41 -12.28 17.81
CA THR A 156 19.50 -13.02 18.41
C THR A 156 19.43 -12.72 19.90
N GLY A 157 19.04 -13.70 20.62
CA GLY A 157 18.80 -13.70 22.05
C GLY A 157 19.89 -13.28 22.90
#